data_5095b654760c6c467f039cfd6b1a3001
#
_entry.id   5095b654760c6c467f039cfd6b1a3001
#
_cell.length_a   1.000
_cell.length_b   1.000
_cell.length_c   1.000
_cell.angle_alpha   90.00
_cell.angle_beta   90.00
_cell.angle_gamma   90.00
#
_symmetry.space_group_name_H-M   'P 1'
#
loop_
_entity.id
_entity.type
_entity.pdbx_description
1 polymer ?
#
loop_
_entity_poly.entity_id
_entity_poly.type
_entity_poly.pdbx_seq_one_letter_code
_entity_poly.pdbx_strand_id
1 'polypeptide(L)'
;MKDFNAAFDSLLSKIKNKENFAFTRFSDGELFILQNKTLVLADNYYITGDIKGRNRYTKEEHKEFYPEQHQQYRNKLIETFKHNQNNYFKGICTSTDGHVGKQNFDWMIDFHDGDHNNLTFANLLINANYSRFVEEMVPLFIDREILYVVNELADTSKLPFEISKKFEIGSNCMIEDYGIAEKVKDYIRETGTKDAIVLCSAASLSNFVIYDGFDDNQDNTFLDIGSCLNPLLGLEGWKYTRGYLTGYWLNSGSPFQRQVDVWS
;
A
#
# COMPACT_ATOMS: atom_id res chain seq x y z
N MET A 1 6.06 17.93 8.16
CA MET A 1 6.13 16.55 7.66
C MET A 1 7.58 16.11 7.68
N LYS A 2 7.87 14.85 8.00
CA LYS A 2 9.24 14.32 8.08
C LYS A 2 9.84 14.18 6.68
N ASP A 3 11.18 14.19 6.57
CA ASP A 3 11.81 13.80 5.32
C ASP A 3 11.68 12.28 5.09
N PHE A 4 11.90 11.82 3.86
CA PHE A 4 11.72 10.40 3.48
C PHE A 4 12.62 9.45 4.26
N ASN A 5 13.88 9.82 4.50
CA ASN A 5 14.80 8.96 5.21
C ASN A 5 14.42 8.87 6.69
N ALA A 6 14.12 9.99 7.34
CA ALA A 6 13.69 9.99 8.73
C ALA A 6 12.37 9.23 8.93
N ALA A 7 11.44 9.33 7.97
CA ALA A 7 10.19 8.58 8.02
C ALA A 7 10.44 7.07 7.85
N PHE A 8 11.30 6.67 6.93
CA PHE A 8 11.68 5.27 6.75
C PHE A 8 12.41 4.71 7.98
N ASP A 9 13.39 5.46 8.52
CA ASP A 9 14.13 5.06 9.72
C ASP A 9 13.21 4.84 10.93
N SER A 10 12.16 5.64 11.05
CA SER A 10 11.15 5.47 12.09
C SER A 10 10.43 4.13 11.98
N LEU A 11 9.95 3.75 10.79
CA LEU A 11 9.26 2.46 10.58
C LEU A 11 10.24 1.29 10.70
N LEU A 12 11.44 1.42 10.13
CA LEU A 12 12.48 0.39 10.20
C LEU A 12 12.88 0.09 11.64
N SER A 13 13.06 1.14 12.45
CA SER A 13 13.38 0.99 13.88
C SER A 13 12.28 0.23 14.63
N LYS A 14 11.02 0.52 14.35
CA LYS A 14 9.90 -0.19 14.98
C LYS A 14 9.92 -1.69 14.63
N ILE A 15 10.13 -2.05 13.36
CA ILE A 15 10.25 -3.46 12.96
C ILE A 15 11.43 -4.14 13.67
N LYS A 16 12.60 -3.48 13.72
CA LYS A 16 13.80 -4.00 14.40
C LYS A 16 13.57 -4.23 15.89
N ASN A 17 12.85 -3.33 16.54
CA ASN A 17 12.55 -3.41 17.97
C ASN A 17 11.32 -4.28 18.28
N LYS A 18 10.66 -4.85 17.26
CA LYS A 18 9.39 -5.58 17.38
C LYS A 18 8.27 -4.73 18.02
N GLU A 19 8.29 -3.45 17.75
CA GLU A 19 7.19 -2.55 18.13
C GLU A 19 6.10 -2.66 17.08
N ASN A 20 4.88 -2.98 17.49
CA ASN A 20 3.76 -3.12 16.58
C ASN A 20 3.19 -1.76 16.16
N PHE A 21 2.83 -1.66 14.88
CA PHE A 21 2.27 -0.46 14.28
C PHE A 21 1.50 -0.78 13.00
N ALA A 22 0.74 0.19 12.53
CA ALA A 22 0.12 0.16 11.21
C ALA A 22 0.75 1.21 10.30
N PHE A 23 0.98 0.85 9.05
CA PHE A 23 1.32 1.76 7.96
C PHE A 23 0.41 1.50 6.78
N THR A 24 -0.45 2.45 6.47
CA THR A 24 -1.38 2.43 5.34
C THR A 24 -1.05 3.54 4.36
N ARG A 25 -1.44 3.42 3.09
CA ARG A 25 -1.11 4.39 2.05
C ARG A 25 -2.36 4.89 1.36
N PHE A 26 -2.37 6.20 1.15
CA PHE A 26 -3.39 6.92 0.39
C PHE A 26 -2.69 7.57 -0.80
N SER A 27 -2.54 6.78 -1.87
CA SER A 27 -1.88 7.16 -3.11
C SER A 27 -2.84 7.93 -4.04
N ASP A 28 -2.48 8.10 -5.29
CA ASP A 28 -3.29 8.79 -6.29
C ASP A 28 -4.68 8.12 -6.49
N GLY A 29 -4.75 6.80 -6.48
CA GLY A 29 -6.03 6.07 -6.57
C GLY A 29 -6.96 6.41 -5.42
N GLU A 30 -6.49 6.32 -4.19
CA GLU A 30 -7.24 6.66 -2.98
C GLU A 30 -7.64 8.13 -2.95
N LEU A 31 -6.78 9.02 -3.44
CA LEU A 31 -7.08 10.46 -3.57
C LEU A 31 -8.34 10.70 -4.41
N PHE A 32 -8.45 10.07 -5.59
CA PHE A 32 -9.63 10.22 -6.46
C PHE A 32 -10.91 9.72 -5.76
N ILE A 33 -10.83 8.59 -5.07
CA ILE A 33 -11.96 8.03 -4.32
C ILE A 33 -12.36 8.96 -3.18
N LEU A 34 -11.41 9.45 -2.39
CA LEU A 34 -11.65 10.40 -1.31
C LEU A 34 -12.32 11.69 -1.82
N GLN A 35 -11.89 12.20 -2.98
CA GLN A 35 -12.47 13.36 -3.65
C GLN A 35 -13.82 13.10 -4.33
N ASN A 36 -14.36 11.88 -4.20
CA ASN A 36 -15.61 11.46 -4.85
C ASN A 36 -15.57 11.55 -6.38
N LYS A 37 -14.43 11.20 -6.97
CA LYS A 37 -14.20 11.20 -8.42
C LYS A 37 -14.19 9.79 -8.95
N THR A 38 -14.68 9.62 -10.17
CA THR A 38 -14.60 8.32 -10.87
C THR A 38 -13.15 7.88 -11.04
N LEU A 39 -12.88 6.62 -10.72
CA LEU A 39 -11.61 5.94 -10.96
C LEU A 39 -11.88 4.63 -11.68
N VAL A 40 -11.39 4.50 -12.91
CA VAL A 40 -11.46 3.25 -13.68
C VAL A 40 -10.11 2.99 -14.30
N LEU A 41 -9.58 1.80 -14.07
CA LEU A 41 -8.44 1.24 -14.78
C LEU A 41 -8.92 -0.05 -15.44
N ALA A 42 -9.11 -0.04 -16.75
CA ALA A 42 -9.58 -1.17 -17.54
C ALA A 42 -8.55 -1.53 -18.61
N ASP A 43 -8.71 -2.67 -19.28
CA ASP A 43 -7.73 -3.23 -20.22
C ASP A 43 -7.27 -2.25 -21.32
N ASN A 44 -8.12 -1.35 -21.75
CA ASN A 44 -7.82 -0.46 -22.89
C ASN A 44 -7.99 1.03 -22.59
N TYR A 45 -8.52 1.39 -21.42
CA TYR A 45 -8.76 2.77 -21.05
C TYR A 45 -8.66 2.99 -19.55
N TYR A 46 -8.46 4.24 -19.18
CA TYR A 46 -8.60 4.69 -17.80
C TYR A 46 -9.50 5.92 -17.70
N ILE A 47 -10.10 6.09 -16.53
CA ILE A 47 -10.81 7.31 -16.13
C ILE A 47 -10.30 7.69 -14.74
N THR A 48 -9.82 8.94 -14.62
CA THR A 48 -9.41 9.53 -13.34
C THR A 48 -10.06 10.90 -13.21
N GLY A 49 -11.20 10.95 -12.51
CA GLY A 49 -12.06 12.13 -12.50
C GLY A 49 -12.61 12.42 -13.90
N ASP A 50 -12.29 13.59 -14.44
CA ASP A 50 -12.75 14.04 -15.77
C ASP A 50 -11.79 13.63 -16.90
N ILE A 51 -10.63 13.06 -16.55
CA ILE A 51 -9.61 12.67 -17.53
C ILE A 51 -9.88 11.25 -18.00
N LYS A 52 -9.91 11.06 -19.33
CA LYS A 52 -10.01 9.76 -19.98
C LYS A 52 -8.82 9.55 -20.90
N GLY A 53 -8.26 8.35 -20.87
CA GLY A 53 -7.13 8.02 -21.73
C GLY A 53 -7.07 6.54 -22.09
N ARG A 54 -6.08 6.19 -22.91
CA ARG A 54 -5.76 4.79 -23.21
C ARG A 54 -4.90 4.21 -22.11
N ASN A 55 -5.23 3.00 -21.73
CA ASN A 55 -4.53 2.26 -20.70
C ASN A 55 -3.73 1.08 -21.29
N ARG A 56 -2.65 0.72 -20.61
CA ARG A 56 -1.83 -0.46 -20.89
C ARG A 56 -1.73 -1.37 -19.65
N TYR A 57 -2.60 -1.14 -18.65
CA TYR A 57 -2.63 -1.98 -17.48
C TYR A 57 -3.14 -3.38 -17.84
N THR A 58 -2.68 -4.36 -17.10
CA THR A 58 -3.10 -5.73 -17.23
C THR A 58 -4.34 -6.00 -16.39
N LYS A 59 -4.93 -7.19 -16.56
CA LYS A 59 -6.14 -7.58 -15.83
C LYS A 59 -5.97 -7.54 -14.31
N GLU A 60 -4.77 -7.83 -13.81
CA GLU A 60 -4.47 -7.80 -12.38
C GLU A 60 -4.49 -6.40 -11.77
N GLU A 61 -4.50 -5.35 -12.60
CA GLU A 61 -4.58 -3.96 -12.15
C GLU A 61 -5.96 -3.33 -12.39
N HIS A 62 -6.93 -4.12 -12.84
CA HIS A 62 -8.30 -3.64 -13.05
C HIS A 62 -8.89 -3.08 -11.77
N LYS A 63 -9.49 -1.88 -11.85
CA LYS A 63 -10.15 -1.18 -10.75
C LYS A 63 -11.33 -0.39 -11.27
N GLU A 64 -12.40 -0.39 -10.51
CA GLU A 64 -13.56 0.44 -10.81
C GLU A 64 -14.10 1.09 -9.54
N PHE A 65 -14.25 2.39 -9.58
CA PHE A 65 -14.98 3.15 -8.59
C PHE A 65 -15.86 4.20 -9.29
N TYR A 66 -17.16 4.09 -9.07
CA TYR A 66 -18.15 5.05 -9.50
C TYR A 66 -18.82 5.68 -8.29
N PRO A 67 -18.74 7.02 -8.11
CA PRO A 67 -19.26 7.69 -6.92
C PRO A 67 -20.72 7.34 -6.58
N GLU A 68 -21.58 7.21 -7.59
CA GLU A 68 -23.00 6.94 -7.39
C GLU A 68 -23.31 5.51 -6.93
N GLN A 69 -22.39 4.56 -7.20
CA GLN A 69 -22.60 3.13 -6.92
C GLN A 69 -21.83 2.67 -5.69
N HIS A 70 -20.70 3.31 -5.38
CA HIS A 70 -19.69 2.77 -4.48
C HIS A 70 -19.46 3.66 -3.24
N GLN A 71 -20.45 4.47 -2.84
CA GLN A 71 -20.34 5.40 -1.71
C GLN A 71 -19.96 4.72 -0.40
N GLN A 72 -20.39 3.50 -0.16
CA GLN A 72 -20.06 2.76 1.05
C GLN A 72 -18.56 2.54 1.19
N TYR A 73 -17.86 2.20 0.10
CA TYR A 73 -16.40 2.00 0.10
C TYR A 73 -15.66 3.32 0.29
N ARG A 74 -16.17 4.40 -0.32
CA ARG A 74 -15.64 5.73 -0.09
C ARG A 74 -15.79 6.16 1.36
N ASN A 75 -16.97 5.95 1.96
CA ASN A 75 -17.20 6.31 3.36
C ASN A 75 -16.25 5.54 4.29
N LYS A 76 -16.05 4.25 4.03
CA LYS A 76 -15.05 3.45 4.76
C LYS A 76 -13.64 4.00 4.56
N LEU A 77 -13.27 4.38 3.34
CA LEU A 77 -11.96 4.96 3.05
C LEU A 77 -11.75 6.31 3.78
N ILE A 78 -12.79 7.15 3.89
CA ILE A 78 -12.76 8.39 4.68
C ILE A 78 -12.56 8.07 6.17
N GLU A 79 -13.27 7.08 6.69
CA GLU A 79 -13.11 6.62 8.07
C GLU A 79 -11.67 6.22 8.36
N THR A 80 -11.07 5.38 7.50
CA THR A 80 -9.67 4.96 7.63
C THR A 80 -8.70 6.14 7.52
N PHE A 81 -8.98 7.10 6.63
CA PHE A 81 -8.13 8.28 6.42
C PHE A 81 -8.17 9.23 7.62
N LYS A 82 -9.33 9.40 8.24
CA LYS A 82 -9.53 10.28 9.40
C LYS A 82 -9.20 9.60 10.73
N HIS A 83 -8.93 8.29 10.72
CA HIS A 83 -8.58 7.57 11.93
C HIS A 83 -7.28 8.12 12.55
N ASN A 84 -7.31 8.39 13.85
CA ASN A 84 -6.17 8.88 14.61
C ASN A 84 -5.90 7.96 15.80
N GLN A 85 -4.80 7.25 15.73
CA GLN A 85 -4.34 6.36 16.78
C GLN A 85 -2.82 6.40 16.85
N ASN A 86 -2.26 6.26 18.03
CA ASN A 86 -0.82 6.10 18.20
C ASN A 86 -0.36 4.85 17.43
N ASN A 87 0.82 4.95 16.80
CA ASN A 87 1.38 3.89 15.97
C ASN A 87 0.57 3.53 14.71
N TYR A 88 -0.37 4.38 14.28
CA TYR A 88 -1.08 4.26 13.02
C TYR A 88 -0.59 5.35 12.05
N PHE A 89 0.28 4.97 11.10
CA PHE A 89 0.91 5.88 10.16
C PHE A 89 0.18 5.87 8.81
N LYS A 90 -0.06 7.05 8.27
CA LYS A 90 -0.73 7.25 6.97
C LYS A 90 0.20 7.89 5.97
N GLY A 91 0.58 7.14 4.94
CA GLY A 91 1.29 7.68 3.80
C GLY A 91 0.34 8.41 2.86
N ILE A 92 0.62 9.69 2.59
CA ILE A 92 -0.14 10.51 1.64
C ILE A 92 0.72 10.83 0.41
N CYS A 93 0.07 11.24 -0.67
CA CYS A 93 0.75 11.71 -1.87
C CYS A 93 1.69 12.88 -1.57
N THR A 94 2.76 13.03 -2.35
CA THR A 94 3.68 14.14 -2.21
C THR A 94 3.31 15.32 -3.12
N SER A 95 3.72 16.52 -2.73
CA SER A 95 3.50 17.72 -3.54
C SER A 95 4.28 17.72 -4.87
N THR A 96 5.31 16.87 -4.96
CA THR A 96 6.16 16.72 -6.14
C THR A 96 5.70 15.60 -7.09
N ASP A 97 4.71 14.82 -6.69
CA ASP A 97 4.10 13.80 -7.55
C ASP A 97 3.40 14.49 -8.74
N GLY A 98 3.88 14.21 -9.96
CA GLY A 98 3.39 14.85 -11.18
C GLY A 98 1.91 14.60 -11.49
N HIS A 99 1.34 13.51 -10.95
CA HIS A 99 -0.08 13.17 -11.10
C HIS A 99 -0.96 13.84 -10.04
N VAL A 100 -0.39 14.22 -8.93
CA VAL A 100 -1.10 14.77 -7.76
C VAL A 100 -0.90 16.27 -7.65
N GLY A 101 0.35 16.71 -7.64
CA GLY A 101 0.73 18.12 -7.49
C GLY A 101 0.41 18.73 -6.13
N LYS A 102 0.87 19.96 -5.93
CA LYS A 102 0.76 20.65 -4.64
C LYS A 102 -0.70 20.85 -4.18
N GLN A 103 -1.61 21.17 -5.09
CA GLN A 103 -3.01 21.43 -4.73
C GLN A 103 -3.69 20.21 -4.09
N ASN A 104 -3.48 19.03 -4.64
CA ASN A 104 -4.05 17.80 -4.09
C ASN A 104 -3.34 17.37 -2.81
N PHE A 105 -2.04 17.61 -2.72
CA PHE A 105 -1.31 17.41 -1.46
C PHE A 105 -1.88 18.29 -0.33
N ASP A 106 -2.03 19.59 -0.58
CA ASP A 106 -2.60 20.53 0.40
C ASP A 106 -4.03 20.10 0.79
N TRP A 107 -4.83 19.69 -0.20
CA TRP A 107 -6.17 19.15 0.05
C TRP A 107 -6.16 17.92 0.98
N MET A 108 -5.23 16.98 0.80
CA MET A 108 -5.13 15.82 1.68
C MET A 108 -4.76 16.22 3.10
N ILE A 109 -3.85 17.17 3.27
CA ILE A 109 -3.48 17.71 4.59
C ILE A 109 -4.69 18.32 5.28
N ASP A 110 -5.43 19.18 4.59
CA ASP A 110 -6.60 19.85 5.15
C ASP A 110 -7.74 18.84 5.45
N PHE A 111 -7.94 17.86 4.57
CA PHE A 111 -9.00 16.86 4.72
C PHE A 111 -8.71 15.84 5.83
N HIS A 112 -7.46 15.63 6.17
CA HIS A 112 -7.03 14.67 7.20
C HIS A 112 -7.63 14.95 8.57
N ASP A 113 -7.79 16.22 8.96
CA ASP A 113 -8.47 16.65 10.20
C ASP A 113 -7.90 15.99 11.48
N GLY A 114 -6.57 15.81 11.53
CA GLY A 114 -5.92 15.14 12.65
C GLY A 114 -4.47 15.58 12.89
N ASP A 115 -3.81 14.92 13.83
CA ASP A 115 -2.40 15.16 14.12
C ASP A 115 -1.52 14.73 12.93
N HIS A 116 -0.76 15.69 12.40
CA HIS A 116 0.16 15.45 11.28
C HIS A 116 1.40 14.63 11.66
N ASN A 117 1.64 14.35 12.94
CA ASN A 117 2.78 13.54 13.38
C ASN A 117 2.74 12.11 12.82
N ASN A 118 1.55 11.59 12.57
CA ASN A 118 1.34 10.27 11.99
C ASN A 118 1.23 10.28 10.45
N LEU A 119 1.30 11.46 9.82
CA LEU A 119 1.39 11.54 8.36
C LEU A 119 2.81 11.28 7.89
N THR A 120 2.92 10.52 6.81
CA THR A 120 4.14 10.21 6.09
C THR A 120 3.87 10.18 4.58
N PHE A 121 4.63 9.45 3.79
CA PHE A 121 4.57 9.48 2.33
C PHE A 121 4.07 8.18 1.74
N ALA A 122 3.10 8.23 0.81
CA ALA A 122 2.56 7.05 0.15
C ALA A 122 3.62 6.29 -0.68
N ASN A 123 4.61 7.01 -1.22
CA ASN A 123 5.72 6.44 -1.98
C ASN A 123 6.96 6.10 -1.13
N LEU A 124 6.80 6.08 0.21
CA LEU A 124 7.91 5.89 1.16
C LEU A 124 8.72 4.63 0.91
N LEU A 125 8.06 3.49 0.69
CA LEU A 125 8.70 2.18 0.50
C LEU A 125 8.98 1.89 -0.97
N ILE A 126 8.03 2.24 -1.86
CA ILE A 126 8.06 1.79 -3.26
C ILE A 126 9.01 2.61 -4.15
N ASN A 127 9.19 3.89 -3.86
CA ASN A 127 10.03 4.78 -4.66
C ASN A 127 11.18 5.37 -3.83
N ALA A 128 10.85 6.20 -2.82
CA ALA A 128 11.85 7.01 -2.10
C ALA A 128 12.94 6.19 -1.40
N ASN A 129 12.58 5.05 -0.82
CA ASN A 129 13.51 4.18 -0.08
C ASN A 129 13.48 2.73 -0.58
N TYR A 130 13.21 2.50 -1.87
CA TYR A 130 13.04 1.14 -2.36
C TYR A 130 14.27 0.26 -2.16
N SER A 131 15.47 0.79 -2.40
CA SER A 131 16.71 0.06 -2.12
C SER A 131 16.82 -0.34 -0.65
N ARG A 132 16.57 0.61 0.24
CA ARG A 132 16.59 0.38 1.69
C ARG A 132 15.48 -0.57 2.15
N PHE A 133 14.30 -0.50 1.54
CA PHE A 133 13.22 -1.47 1.79
C PHE A 133 13.70 -2.89 1.51
N VAL A 134 14.33 -3.12 0.37
CA VAL A 134 14.83 -4.44 -0.02
C VAL A 134 16.00 -4.89 0.84
N GLU A 135 16.97 -4.01 1.10
CA GLU A 135 18.23 -4.35 1.76
C GLU A 135 18.14 -4.37 3.29
N GLU A 136 17.30 -3.51 3.87
CA GLU A 136 17.25 -3.33 5.32
C GLU A 136 15.93 -3.84 5.94
N MET A 137 14.78 -3.71 5.26
CA MET A 137 13.49 -4.06 5.83
C MET A 137 13.05 -5.50 5.52
N VAL A 138 13.15 -5.92 4.26
CA VAL A 138 12.76 -7.28 3.84
C VAL A 138 13.49 -8.39 4.61
N PRO A 139 14.81 -8.30 4.92
CA PRO A 139 15.47 -9.31 5.73
C PRO A 139 14.89 -9.49 7.13
N LEU A 140 14.23 -8.47 7.67
CA LEU A 140 13.58 -8.55 9.00
C LEU A 140 12.27 -9.35 8.98
N PHE A 141 11.77 -9.73 7.80
CA PHE A 141 10.58 -10.57 7.66
C PHE A 141 10.90 -12.08 7.77
N ILE A 142 12.19 -12.48 7.60
CA ILE A 142 12.60 -13.89 7.51
C ILE A 142 12.22 -14.68 8.78
N ASP A 143 12.39 -14.08 9.94
CA ASP A 143 12.14 -14.72 11.24
C ASP A 143 10.80 -14.30 11.87
N ARG A 144 9.84 -13.86 11.05
CA ARG A 144 8.52 -13.41 11.50
C ARG A 144 7.41 -14.26 10.89
N GLU A 145 6.34 -14.43 11.63
CA GLU A 145 5.09 -14.94 11.05
C GLU A 145 4.55 -13.90 10.07
N ILE A 146 4.35 -14.31 8.80
CA ILE A 146 3.88 -13.42 7.74
C ILE A 146 2.50 -13.85 7.28
N LEU A 147 1.53 -12.94 7.45
CA LEU A 147 0.23 -13.03 6.81
C LEU A 147 0.25 -12.10 5.58
N TYR A 148 -0.18 -12.57 4.41
CA TYR A 148 -0.05 -11.76 3.19
C TYR A 148 -1.37 -11.66 2.41
N VAL A 149 -1.87 -10.44 2.25
CA VAL A 149 -3.01 -10.12 1.39
C VAL A 149 -2.45 -9.71 0.03
N VAL A 150 -2.67 -10.55 -0.98
CA VAL A 150 -2.01 -10.40 -2.29
C VAL A 150 -2.88 -10.99 -3.40
N ASN A 151 -2.65 -10.54 -4.64
CA ASN A 151 -3.35 -11.03 -5.81
C ASN A 151 -3.28 -12.56 -5.93
N GLU A 152 -4.38 -13.21 -6.33
CA GLU A 152 -4.50 -14.67 -6.49
C GLU A 152 -3.49 -15.25 -7.49
N LEU A 153 -3.07 -14.44 -8.49
CA LEU A 153 -2.09 -14.82 -9.50
C LEU A 153 -0.65 -14.72 -9.02
N ALA A 154 -0.41 -14.24 -7.80
CA ALA A 154 0.93 -14.05 -7.26
C ALA A 154 1.60 -15.38 -6.90
N ASP A 155 2.77 -15.63 -7.52
CA ASP A 155 3.68 -16.71 -7.15
C ASP A 155 4.58 -16.26 -6.00
N THR A 156 4.25 -16.69 -4.78
CA THR A 156 5.00 -16.35 -3.58
C THR A 156 6.25 -17.21 -3.34
N SER A 157 6.49 -18.22 -4.16
CA SER A 157 7.60 -19.18 -3.98
C SER A 157 8.99 -18.56 -4.09
N LYS A 158 9.09 -17.36 -4.71
CA LYS A 158 10.36 -16.64 -4.90
C LYS A 158 10.61 -15.55 -3.84
N LEU A 159 9.71 -15.40 -2.89
CA LEU A 159 9.93 -14.46 -1.80
C LEU A 159 11.08 -14.94 -0.90
N PRO A 160 11.90 -14.04 -0.34
CA PRO A 160 13.02 -14.40 0.53
C PRO A 160 12.59 -14.79 1.96
N PHE A 161 11.30 -14.89 2.21
CA PHE A 161 10.70 -15.28 3.50
C PHE A 161 9.47 -16.17 3.28
N GLU A 162 9.09 -16.92 4.31
CA GLU A 162 7.92 -17.80 4.26
C GLU A 162 6.62 -17.04 4.54
N ILE A 163 5.54 -17.46 3.91
CA ILE A 163 4.19 -16.96 4.16
C ILE A 163 3.43 -18.00 4.99
N SER A 164 3.07 -17.62 6.22
CA SER A 164 2.28 -18.48 7.12
C SER A 164 0.82 -18.60 6.66
N LYS A 165 0.27 -17.50 6.14
CA LYS A 165 -1.09 -17.47 5.60
C LYS A 165 -1.21 -16.49 4.45
N LYS A 166 -1.70 -16.96 3.32
CA LYS A 166 -2.05 -16.14 2.15
C LYS A 166 -3.55 -15.86 2.14
N PHE A 167 -3.93 -14.59 1.93
CA PHE A 167 -5.30 -14.16 1.64
C PHE A 167 -5.33 -13.66 0.21
N GLU A 168 -6.01 -14.39 -0.64
CA GLU A 168 -6.05 -14.13 -2.07
C GLU A 168 -7.15 -13.12 -2.42
N ILE A 169 -6.81 -12.21 -3.31
CA ILE A 169 -7.72 -11.18 -3.84
C ILE A 169 -7.64 -11.15 -5.36
N GLY A 170 -8.74 -10.76 -5.98
CA GLY A 170 -8.81 -10.48 -7.40
C GLY A 170 -8.30 -9.07 -7.76
N SER A 171 -8.59 -8.63 -8.98
CA SER A 171 -8.13 -7.35 -9.50
C SER A 171 -8.92 -6.16 -8.96
N ASN A 172 -10.25 -6.19 -8.93
CA ASN A 172 -11.11 -5.11 -8.42
C ASN A 172 -11.41 -5.27 -6.92
N CYS A 173 -10.39 -5.60 -6.15
CA CYS A 173 -10.49 -6.15 -4.80
C CYS A 173 -11.17 -5.23 -3.78
N MET A 174 -11.08 -3.91 -3.92
CA MET A 174 -11.76 -2.98 -2.99
C MET A 174 -13.26 -3.23 -2.93
N ILE A 175 -13.87 -3.65 -4.04
CA ILE A 175 -15.31 -3.86 -4.18
C ILE A 175 -15.65 -5.33 -4.08
N GLU A 176 -14.97 -6.18 -4.87
CA GLU A 176 -15.31 -7.59 -5.03
C GLU A 176 -14.81 -8.43 -3.85
N ASP A 177 -13.69 -8.05 -3.26
CA ASP A 177 -13.06 -8.76 -2.14
C ASP A 177 -13.16 -8.01 -0.81
N TYR A 178 -14.11 -7.08 -0.67
CA TYR A 178 -14.26 -6.26 0.54
C TYR A 178 -14.28 -7.08 1.83
N GLY A 179 -14.87 -8.28 1.81
CA GLY A 179 -14.94 -9.19 2.95
C GLY A 179 -13.59 -9.77 3.40
N ILE A 180 -12.49 -9.55 2.67
CA ILE A 180 -11.15 -10.00 3.07
C ILE A 180 -10.69 -9.30 4.35
N ALA A 181 -11.07 -8.05 4.57
CA ALA A 181 -10.71 -7.33 5.81
C ALA A 181 -11.22 -8.09 7.06
N GLU A 182 -12.47 -8.53 7.03
CA GLU A 182 -13.04 -9.32 8.13
C GLU A 182 -12.38 -10.70 8.24
N LYS A 183 -12.09 -11.39 7.12
CA LYS A 183 -11.42 -12.69 7.14
C LYS A 183 -10.01 -12.62 7.75
N VAL A 184 -9.25 -11.56 7.49
CA VAL A 184 -7.92 -11.36 8.12
C VAL A 184 -8.07 -11.15 9.61
N LYS A 185 -9.00 -10.29 10.03
CA LYS A 185 -9.29 -10.01 11.44
C LYS A 185 -9.74 -11.27 12.18
N ASP A 186 -10.67 -12.03 11.60
CA ASP A 186 -11.17 -13.28 12.17
C ASP A 186 -10.07 -14.32 12.33
N TYR A 187 -9.22 -14.48 11.30
CA TYR A 187 -8.09 -15.41 11.37
C TYR A 187 -7.15 -15.07 12.52
N ILE A 188 -6.76 -13.80 12.68
CA ILE A 188 -5.88 -13.35 13.76
C ILE A 188 -6.52 -13.64 15.12
N ARG A 189 -7.81 -13.36 15.27
CA ARG A 189 -8.55 -13.59 16.51
C ARG A 189 -8.67 -15.08 16.83
N GLU A 190 -9.00 -15.92 15.84
CA GLU A 190 -9.21 -17.36 16.04
C GLU A 190 -7.92 -18.12 16.31
N THR A 191 -6.81 -17.70 15.71
CA THR A 191 -5.49 -18.31 15.90
C THR A 191 -4.74 -17.74 17.11
N GLY A 192 -5.16 -16.58 17.61
CA GLY A 192 -4.44 -15.85 18.66
C GLY A 192 -3.08 -15.33 18.19
N THR A 193 -2.91 -15.09 16.87
CA THR A 193 -1.66 -14.62 16.25
C THR A 193 -1.18 -13.32 16.88
N LYS A 194 0.09 -13.29 17.29
CA LYS A 194 0.78 -12.14 17.89
C LYS A 194 2.17 -11.98 17.30
N ASP A 195 2.67 -10.74 17.30
CA ASP A 195 3.97 -10.37 16.75
C ASP A 195 4.16 -10.73 15.27
N ALA A 196 3.08 -11.01 14.56
CA ALA A 196 3.11 -11.24 13.12
C ALA A 196 3.21 -9.92 12.34
N ILE A 197 3.61 -10.04 11.06
CA ILE A 197 3.53 -8.95 10.10
C ILE A 197 2.45 -9.28 9.07
N VAL A 198 1.43 -8.45 9.01
CA VAL A 198 0.39 -8.52 7.97
C VAL A 198 0.81 -7.61 6.82
N LEU A 199 1.27 -8.21 5.74
CA LEU A 199 1.63 -7.51 4.51
C LEU A 199 0.39 -7.34 3.64
N CYS A 200 0.23 -6.15 3.03
CA CYS A 200 -0.86 -5.86 2.12
C CYS A 200 -0.31 -5.35 0.77
N SER A 201 -0.73 -6.01 -0.31
CA SER A 201 -0.53 -5.60 -1.71
C SER A 201 -1.88 -5.59 -2.43
N ALA A 202 -2.84 -4.83 -1.90
CA ALA A 202 -4.27 -4.93 -2.19
C ALA A 202 -4.92 -3.59 -2.55
N ALA A 203 -4.14 -2.65 -3.12
CA ALA A 203 -4.64 -1.30 -3.45
C ALA A 203 -5.45 -0.70 -2.29
N SER A 204 -6.59 -0.04 -2.58
CA SER A 204 -7.43 0.58 -1.55
C SER A 204 -8.04 -0.40 -0.54
N LEU A 205 -8.12 -1.70 -0.85
CA LEU A 205 -8.52 -2.71 0.13
C LEU A 205 -7.51 -2.83 1.28
N SER A 206 -6.22 -2.55 1.02
CA SER A 206 -5.19 -2.52 2.07
C SER A 206 -5.57 -1.58 3.22
N ASN A 207 -6.18 -0.42 2.90
CA ASN A 207 -6.62 0.54 3.91
C ASN A 207 -7.66 -0.07 4.87
N PHE A 208 -8.58 -0.87 4.33
CA PHE A 208 -9.63 -1.52 5.13
C PHE A 208 -9.07 -2.65 5.99
N VAL A 209 -8.24 -3.53 5.39
CA VAL A 209 -7.58 -4.63 6.10
C VAL A 209 -6.75 -4.10 7.26
N ILE A 210 -5.97 -3.04 7.03
CA ILE A 210 -5.08 -2.47 8.04
C ILE A 210 -5.88 -1.77 9.13
N TYR A 211 -6.90 -1.01 8.76
CA TYR A 211 -7.74 -0.31 9.72
C TYR A 211 -8.50 -1.29 10.63
N ASP A 212 -9.28 -2.20 10.04
CA ASP A 212 -10.09 -3.13 10.81
C ASP A 212 -9.24 -4.12 11.61
N GLY A 213 -8.10 -4.55 11.03
CA GLY A 213 -7.18 -5.48 11.68
C GLY A 213 -6.42 -4.87 12.85
N PHE A 214 -5.88 -3.66 12.69
CA PHE A 214 -5.07 -3.01 13.71
C PHE A 214 -5.91 -2.42 14.85
N ASP A 215 -7.11 -1.91 14.56
CA ASP A 215 -8.02 -1.42 15.59
C ASP A 215 -8.45 -2.55 16.55
N ASP A 216 -8.70 -3.73 16.00
CA ASP A 216 -9.10 -4.93 16.76
C ASP A 216 -7.92 -5.64 17.43
N ASN A 217 -6.71 -5.57 16.85
CA ASN A 217 -5.54 -6.30 17.34
C ASN A 217 -4.21 -5.56 17.11
N GLN A 218 -3.78 -4.80 18.12
CA GLN A 218 -2.53 -4.04 18.12
C GLN A 218 -1.28 -4.88 18.46
N ASP A 219 -1.44 -6.17 18.70
CA ASP A 219 -0.33 -7.09 18.97
C ASP A 219 0.39 -7.54 17.69
N ASN A 220 0.03 -6.98 16.53
CA ASN A 220 0.63 -7.29 15.23
C ASN A 220 1.02 -6.02 14.47
N THR A 221 1.94 -6.17 13.52
CA THR A 221 2.34 -5.09 12.59
C THR A 221 1.58 -5.22 11.28
N PHE A 222 1.00 -4.12 10.77
CA PHE A 222 0.29 -4.09 9.50
C PHE A 222 0.99 -3.14 8.53
N LEU A 223 1.36 -3.63 7.34
CA LEU A 223 2.14 -2.87 6.36
C LEU A 223 1.49 -2.91 4.97
N ASP A 224 1.04 -1.76 4.48
CA ASP A 224 0.78 -1.60 3.04
C ASP A 224 2.10 -1.41 2.30
N ILE A 225 2.56 -2.46 1.65
CA ILE A 225 3.76 -2.46 0.84
C ILE A 225 3.48 -2.21 -0.65
N GLY A 226 2.20 -2.15 -1.05
CA GLY A 226 1.78 -1.99 -2.44
C GLY A 226 2.44 -2.99 -3.36
N SER A 227 3.04 -2.49 -4.45
CA SER A 227 3.71 -3.33 -5.45
C SER A 227 5.22 -3.54 -5.19
N CYS A 228 5.72 -3.31 -3.96
CA CYS A 228 7.16 -3.45 -3.67
C CYS A 228 7.72 -4.84 -3.96
N LEU A 229 6.93 -5.90 -3.78
CA LEU A 229 7.36 -7.27 -4.01
C LEU A 229 6.90 -7.85 -5.37
N ASN A 230 6.13 -7.10 -6.16
CA ASN A 230 5.61 -7.58 -7.44
C ASN A 230 6.69 -8.14 -8.40
N PRO A 231 7.94 -7.59 -8.44
CA PRO A 231 9.00 -8.19 -9.26
C PRO A 231 9.28 -9.66 -8.95
N LEU A 232 9.02 -10.11 -7.71
CA LEU A 232 9.23 -11.50 -7.29
C LEU A 232 7.97 -12.36 -7.42
N LEU A 233 6.80 -11.73 -7.60
CA LEU A 233 5.51 -12.42 -7.58
C LEU A 233 5.04 -12.91 -8.96
N GLY A 234 5.81 -12.68 -10.02
CA GLY A 234 5.47 -13.08 -11.38
C GLY A 234 4.29 -12.31 -12.00
N LEU A 235 3.80 -11.27 -11.34
CA LEU A 235 2.70 -10.42 -11.85
C LEU A 235 3.19 -9.56 -13.01
N GLU A 236 2.45 -9.55 -14.13
CA GLU A 236 2.94 -8.88 -15.34
C GLU A 236 2.74 -7.36 -15.36
N GLY A 237 1.70 -6.86 -14.71
CA GLY A 237 1.36 -5.44 -14.69
C GLY A 237 2.47 -4.54 -14.19
N TRP A 238 3.24 -5.00 -13.21
CA TRP A 238 4.36 -4.22 -12.68
C TRP A 238 5.41 -3.86 -13.73
N LYS A 239 5.57 -4.63 -14.82
CA LYS A 239 6.51 -4.33 -15.91
C LYS A 239 6.23 -2.99 -16.58
N TYR A 240 4.97 -2.58 -16.59
CA TYR A 240 4.54 -1.32 -17.21
C TYR A 240 4.55 -0.15 -16.25
N THR A 241 4.23 -0.39 -14.99
CA THR A 241 4.08 0.67 -13.97
C THR A 241 5.32 0.83 -13.09
N ARG A 242 6.05 -0.27 -12.85
CA ARG A 242 7.21 -0.33 -11.95
C ARG A 242 8.39 -1.09 -12.55
N GLY A 243 8.48 -1.17 -13.88
CA GLY A 243 9.57 -1.89 -14.58
C GLY A 243 10.97 -1.44 -14.20
N TYR A 244 11.09 -0.20 -13.72
CA TYR A 244 12.32 0.31 -13.17
C TYR A 244 12.77 -0.46 -11.90
N LEU A 245 11.92 -1.09 -11.14
CA LEU A 245 12.26 -1.89 -9.97
C LEU A 245 12.96 -3.22 -10.32
N THR A 246 12.78 -3.73 -11.57
CA THR A 246 13.45 -4.97 -12.03
C THR A 246 14.96 -4.85 -12.04
N GLY A 247 15.44 -3.71 -12.49
CA GLY A 247 16.88 -3.45 -12.55
C GLY A 247 17.52 -3.56 -11.16
N TYR A 248 16.83 -3.12 -10.14
CA TYR A 248 17.28 -3.21 -8.76
C TYR A 248 17.41 -4.67 -8.30
N TRP A 249 16.37 -5.48 -8.51
CA TRP A 249 16.36 -6.89 -8.12
C TRP A 249 17.35 -7.76 -8.89
N LEU A 250 17.63 -7.41 -10.14
CA LEU A 250 18.54 -8.18 -11.01
C LEU A 250 19.97 -7.71 -10.95
N ASN A 251 20.21 -6.43 -10.65
CA ASN A 251 21.52 -5.80 -10.69
C ASN A 251 21.67 -4.80 -9.55
N SER A 252 22.08 -5.24 -8.39
CA SER A 252 22.47 -4.34 -7.30
C SER A 252 23.58 -3.39 -7.80
N GLY A 253 23.37 -2.08 -7.66
CA GLY A 253 24.27 -1.05 -8.17
C GLY A 253 23.90 -0.47 -9.54
N SER A 254 22.74 -0.79 -10.07
CA SER A 254 22.20 -0.17 -11.29
C SER A 254 21.85 1.32 -11.07
N PRO A 255 21.84 2.14 -12.16
CA PRO A 255 21.46 3.56 -12.11
C PRO A 255 20.04 3.84 -11.64
N PHE A 256 19.35 2.85 -11.21
CA PHE A 256 18.05 2.70 -10.64
C PHE A 256 17.87 3.55 -9.38
N GLN A 257 18.91 3.63 -8.56
CA GLN A 257 18.98 4.51 -7.41
C GLN A 257 18.63 5.97 -7.76
N ARG A 258 19.01 6.43 -8.96
CA ARG A 258 18.66 7.77 -9.43
C ARG A 258 17.16 8.00 -9.64
N GLN A 259 16.41 6.97 -10.04
CA GLN A 259 14.95 7.12 -10.22
C GLN A 259 14.20 7.07 -8.90
N VAL A 260 14.73 6.35 -7.92
CA VAL A 260 14.19 6.37 -6.55
C VAL A 260 14.49 7.72 -5.90
N ASP A 261 15.69 8.25 -6.07
CA ASP A 261 16.12 9.55 -5.53
C ASP A 261 15.36 10.75 -6.13
N VAL A 262 14.89 10.63 -7.35
CA VAL A 262 14.05 11.67 -8.01
C VAL A 262 12.68 11.84 -7.33
N TRP A 263 12.21 10.81 -6.63
CA TRP A 263 10.94 10.83 -5.92
C TRP A 263 11.07 11.19 -4.43
N SER A 264 12.30 11.27 -3.93
CA SER A 264 12.61 11.59 -2.53
C SER A 264 12.65 13.09 -2.21
#